data_1a6c83bc5cdc64bd8f818cfb3effe018
#
_entry.id   1a6c83bc5cdc64bd8f818cfb3effe018
#
_cell.length_a   1.000
_cell.length_b   1.000
_cell.length_c   1.000
_cell.angle_alpha   90.00
_cell.angle_beta   90.00
_cell.angle_gamma   90.00
#
_symmetry.space_group_name_H-M   'P 1'
#
loop_
_entity.id
_entity.type
_entity.pdbx_description
1 polymer ?
#
loop_
_entity_poly.entity_id
_entity_poly.type
_entity_poly.pdbx_seq_one_letter_code
_entity_poly.pdbx_strand_id
1 'polypeptide(L)'
;MTRAEVLDAAKACVCQNREQEYGSPENNFAVIADLWTTYLSAKHDIKVYITADDVAIMLAQMKIARIATGTFKEDSFVDACGYIACAAELASQE
;
A
#
# COMPACT_ATOMS: atom_id res chain seq x y z
N MET A 1 -6.76 -19.36 6.64
CA MET A 1 -7.13 -18.31 7.64
C MET A 1 -8.60 -17.94 7.52
N THR A 2 -9.23 -17.69 8.65
CA THR A 2 -10.57 -17.07 8.64
C THR A 2 -10.45 -15.59 8.29
N ARG A 3 -11.58 -14.96 7.96
CA ARG A 3 -11.59 -13.50 7.71
C ARG A 3 -11.09 -12.70 8.90
N ALA A 4 -11.42 -13.13 10.13
CA ALA A 4 -10.94 -12.48 11.34
C ALA A 4 -9.42 -12.58 11.46
N GLU A 5 -8.87 -13.75 11.18
CA GLU A 5 -7.42 -13.96 11.23
C GLU A 5 -6.69 -13.14 10.17
N VAL A 6 -7.25 -13.01 8.96
CA VAL A 6 -6.68 -12.17 7.92
C VAL A 6 -6.64 -10.71 8.36
N LEU A 7 -7.74 -10.22 8.93
CA LEU A 7 -7.81 -8.83 9.41
C LEU A 7 -6.85 -8.59 10.57
N ASP A 8 -6.75 -9.54 11.50
CA ASP A 8 -5.81 -9.44 12.62
C ASP A 8 -4.37 -9.44 12.14
N ALA A 9 -4.05 -10.28 11.16
CA ALA A 9 -2.71 -10.33 10.57
C ALA A 9 -2.38 -9.02 9.85
N ALA A 10 -3.33 -8.46 9.11
CA ALA A 10 -3.15 -7.18 8.43
C ALA A 10 -2.90 -6.06 9.45
N LYS A 11 -3.69 -6.03 10.53
CA LYS A 11 -3.50 -5.07 11.61
C LYS A 11 -2.10 -5.17 12.21
N ALA A 12 -1.63 -6.37 12.50
CA ALA A 12 -0.29 -6.58 13.06
C ALA A 12 0.79 -6.06 12.12
N CYS A 13 0.66 -6.33 10.82
CA CYS A 13 1.65 -5.89 9.83
C CYS A 13 1.77 -4.37 9.75
N VAL A 14 0.65 -3.66 9.65
CA VAL A 14 0.67 -2.21 9.41
C VAL A 14 0.76 -1.38 10.68
N CYS A 15 0.35 -1.93 11.83
CA CYS A 15 0.34 -1.17 13.08
C CYS A 15 1.52 -1.51 14.00
N GLN A 16 2.19 -2.64 13.78
CA GLN A 16 3.26 -3.08 14.69
C GLN A 16 4.54 -3.41 13.94
N ASN A 17 4.51 -4.45 13.11
CA ASN A 17 5.72 -4.97 12.48
C ASN A 17 6.32 -4.01 11.46
N ARG A 18 5.48 -3.42 10.61
CA ARG A 18 5.94 -2.55 9.53
C ARG A 18 6.56 -1.26 10.07
N GLU A 19 5.94 -0.66 11.09
CA GLU A 19 6.44 0.58 11.67
C GLU A 19 7.80 0.39 12.35
N GLN A 20 8.04 -0.77 12.94
CA GLN A 20 9.32 -1.07 13.58
C GLN A 20 10.44 -1.26 12.56
N GLU A 21 10.16 -1.88 11.42
CA GLU A 21 11.16 -2.21 10.41
C GLU A 21 11.41 -1.09 9.40
N TYR A 22 10.39 -0.37 9.00
CA TYR A 22 10.43 0.55 7.86
C TYR A 22 10.04 1.98 8.20
N GLY A 23 9.75 2.29 9.46
CA GLY A 23 9.20 3.57 9.86
C GLY A 23 7.70 3.64 9.60
N SER A 24 7.10 4.82 9.76
CA SER A 24 5.67 4.96 9.59
C SER A 24 5.27 4.83 8.11
N PRO A 25 4.10 4.24 7.80
CA PRO A 25 3.60 4.18 6.44
C PRO A 25 3.51 5.57 5.78
N GLU A 26 3.14 6.60 6.55
CA GLU A 26 3.03 7.96 6.04
C GLU A 26 4.33 8.46 5.43
N ASN A 27 5.46 8.27 6.14
CA ASN A 27 6.77 8.72 5.65
C ASN A 27 7.22 7.93 4.43
N ASN A 28 7.11 6.61 4.48
CA ASN A 28 7.53 5.74 3.39
C ASN A 28 6.72 6.01 2.12
N PHE A 29 5.39 6.06 2.25
CA PHE A 29 4.51 6.27 1.09
C PHE A 29 4.65 7.67 0.52
N ALA A 30 4.93 8.68 1.35
CA ALA A 30 5.16 10.04 0.86
C ALA A 30 6.41 10.12 -0.03
N VAL A 31 7.48 9.45 0.36
CA VAL A 31 8.71 9.39 -0.44
C VAL A 31 8.45 8.67 -1.77
N ILE A 32 7.77 7.53 -1.73
CA ILE A 32 7.42 6.78 -2.94
C ILE A 32 6.55 7.66 -3.86
N ALA A 33 5.57 8.36 -3.29
CA ALA A 33 4.69 9.25 -4.05
C ALA A 33 5.47 10.33 -4.79
N ASP A 34 6.44 10.93 -4.12
CA ASP A 34 7.31 11.95 -4.73
C ASP A 34 8.12 11.38 -5.88
N LEU A 35 8.70 10.20 -5.68
CA LEU A 35 9.50 9.53 -6.72
C LEU A 35 8.65 9.15 -7.93
N TRP A 36 7.46 8.59 -7.70
CA TRP A 36 6.56 8.20 -8.78
C TRP A 36 6.02 9.42 -9.52
N THR A 37 5.70 10.50 -8.80
CA THR A 37 5.26 11.76 -9.41
C THR A 37 6.32 12.29 -10.37
N THR A 38 7.56 12.34 -9.92
CA THR A 38 8.68 12.85 -10.74
C THR A 38 8.92 11.97 -11.96
N TYR A 39 8.95 10.66 -11.76
CA TYR A 39 9.21 9.71 -12.84
C TYR A 39 8.13 9.78 -13.94
N LEU A 40 6.87 9.69 -13.54
CA LEU A 40 5.76 9.66 -14.50
C LEU A 40 5.60 10.98 -15.22
N SER A 41 5.77 12.09 -14.49
CA SER A 41 5.67 13.43 -15.11
C SER A 41 6.75 13.66 -16.14
N ALA A 42 7.97 13.26 -15.82
CA ALA A 42 9.10 13.42 -16.74
C ALA A 42 8.99 12.50 -17.96
N LYS A 43 8.67 11.22 -17.73
CA LYS A 43 8.59 10.22 -18.79
C LYS A 43 7.51 10.53 -19.81
N HIS A 44 6.34 10.94 -19.35
CA HIS A 44 5.17 11.14 -20.19
C HIS A 44 4.94 12.59 -20.60
N ASP A 45 5.79 13.50 -20.13
CA ASP A 45 5.69 14.95 -20.39
C ASP A 45 4.29 15.46 -20.03
N ILE A 46 3.81 15.07 -18.87
CA ILE A 46 2.49 15.47 -18.33
C ILE A 46 2.63 15.88 -16.87
N LYS A 47 1.61 16.56 -16.37
CA LYS A 47 1.55 16.92 -14.97
C LYS A 47 0.76 15.84 -14.22
N VAL A 48 1.46 15.00 -13.48
CA VAL A 48 0.86 13.98 -12.63
C VAL A 48 1.23 14.29 -11.19
N TYR A 49 0.30 14.12 -10.28
CA TYR A 49 0.54 14.29 -8.85
C TYR A 49 0.06 13.05 -8.12
N ILE A 50 1.01 12.24 -7.68
CA ILE A 50 0.76 11.00 -6.93
C ILE A 50 0.86 11.33 -5.44
N THR A 51 -0.16 10.96 -4.68
CA THR A 51 -0.18 11.17 -3.23
C THR A 51 0.12 9.87 -2.49
N ALA A 52 0.36 9.97 -1.18
CA ALA A 52 0.68 8.81 -0.35
C ALA A 52 -0.45 7.77 -0.36
N ASP A 53 -1.70 8.22 -0.34
CA ASP A 53 -2.84 7.30 -0.41
C ASP A 53 -2.95 6.63 -1.79
N ASP A 54 -2.58 7.33 -2.88
CA ASP A 54 -2.48 6.71 -4.20
C ASP A 54 -1.48 5.56 -4.19
N VAL A 55 -0.33 5.77 -3.56
CA VAL A 55 0.71 4.73 -3.44
C VAL A 55 0.14 3.49 -2.74
N ALA A 56 -0.56 3.68 -1.63
CA ALA A 56 -1.16 2.57 -0.88
C ALA A 56 -2.17 1.81 -1.74
N ILE A 57 -3.03 2.51 -2.47
CA ILE A 57 -3.99 1.89 -3.38
C ILE A 57 -3.27 1.10 -4.48
N MET A 58 -2.25 1.67 -5.09
CA MET A 58 -1.51 1.01 -6.17
C MET A 58 -0.77 -0.22 -5.68
N LEU A 59 -0.24 -0.21 -4.46
CA LEU A 59 0.38 -1.39 -3.86
C LEU A 59 -0.65 -2.47 -3.55
N ALA A 60 -1.86 -2.11 -3.13
CA ALA A 60 -2.97 -3.05 -2.98
C ALA A 60 -3.31 -3.69 -4.32
N GLN A 61 -3.35 -2.90 -5.40
CA GLN A 61 -3.60 -3.41 -6.76
C GLN A 61 -2.51 -4.40 -7.19
N MET A 62 -1.26 -4.15 -6.84
CA MET A 62 -0.16 -5.09 -7.11
C MET A 62 -0.43 -6.43 -6.43
N LYS A 63 -0.89 -6.43 -5.18
CA LYS A 63 -1.23 -7.65 -4.47
C LYS A 63 -2.42 -8.36 -5.10
N ILE A 64 -3.42 -7.62 -5.55
CA ILE A 64 -4.57 -8.18 -6.27
C ILE A 64 -4.11 -8.85 -7.56
N ALA A 65 -3.18 -8.24 -8.29
CA ALA A 65 -2.61 -8.82 -9.49
C ALA A 65 -1.91 -10.15 -9.18
N ARG A 66 -1.17 -10.23 -8.08
CA ARG A 66 -0.53 -11.48 -7.64
C ARG A 66 -1.54 -12.54 -7.27
N ILE A 67 -2.66 -12.16 -6.65
CA ILE A 67 -3.75 -13.09 -6.35
C ILE A 67 -4.33 -13.67 -7.64
N ALA A 68 -4.52 -12.83 -8.66
CA ALA A 68 -5.13 -13.22 -9.91
C ALA A 68 -4.23 -14.12 -10.77
N THR A 69 -2.90 -13.93 -10.71
CA THR A 69 -1.98 -14.59 -11.65
C THR A 69 -1.09 -15.64 -11.02
N GLY A 70 -1.03 -15.73 -9.70
CA GLY A 70 -0.13 -16.64 -9.00
C GLY A 70 -0.86 -17.78 -8.32
N THR A 71 -0.10 -18.57 -7.56
CA THR A 71 -0.68 -19.59 -6.68
C THR A 71 -1.23 -18.92 -5.43
N PHE A 72 -2.14 -19.61 -4.76
CA PHE A 72 -2.74 -19.10 -3.51
C PHE A 72 -1.66 -18.85 -2.45
N LYS A 73 -1.63 -17.62 -1.92
CA LYS A 73 -0.78 -17.24 -0.78
C LYS A 73 -1.58 -16.31 0.12
N GLU A 74 -1.70 -16.70 1.37
CA GLU A 74 -2.45 -15.89 2.35
C GLU A 74 -1.85 -14.48 2.50
N ASP A 75 -0.52 -14.36 2.42
CA ASP A 75 0.17 -13.08 2.56
C ASP A 75 -0.32 -12.03 1.56
N SER A 76 -0.66 -12.43 0.34
CA SER A 76 -1.17 -11.48 -0.66
C SER A 76 -2.50 -10.87 -0.24
N PHE A 77 -3.38 -11.67 0.37
CA PHE A 77 -4.66 -11.18 0.88
C PHE A 77 -4.45 -10.28 2.11
N VAL A 78 -3.59 -10.70 3.03
CA VAL A 78 -3.23 -9.92 4.23
C VAL A 78 -2.65 -8.57 3.83
N ASP A 79 -1.69 -8.57 2.91
CA ASP A 79 -1.02 -7.35 2.47
C ASP A 79 -1.98 -6.40 1.76
N ALA A 80 -2.87 -6.93 0.90
CA ALA A 80 -3.86 -6.10 0.22
C ALA A 80 -4.77 -5.39 1.23
N CYS A 81 -5.23 -6.11 2.25
CA CYS A 81 -6.04 -5.53 3.33
C CYS A 81 -5.27 -4.43 4.07
N GLY A 82 -4.00 -4.68 4.37
CA GLY A 82 -3.14 -3.72 5.06
C GLY A 82 -2.95 -2.43 4.27
N TYR A 83 -2.66 -2.55 2.97
CA TYR A 83 -2.50 -1.38 2.12
C TYR A 83 -3.78 -0.57 1.99
N ILE A 84 -4.94 -1.23 1.88
CA ILE A 84 -6.23 -0.54 1.80
C ILE A 84 -6.51 0.20 3.12
N ALA A 85 -6.21 -0.40 4.27
CA ALA A 85 -6.38 0.26 5.56
C ALA A 85 -5.49 1.50 5.65
N CYS A 86 -4.23 1.41 5.22
CA CYS A 86 -3.33 2.55 5.18
C CYS A 86 -3.87 3.65 4.25
N ALA A 87 -4.39 3.28 3.08
CA ALA A 87 -4.95 4.23 2.12
C ALA A 87 -6.12 5.00 2.72
N ALA A 88 -7.00 4.31 3.42
CA ALA A 88 -8.17 4.93 4.04
C ALA A 88 -7.75 5.96 5.10
N GLU A 89 -6.78 5.61 5.94
CA GLU A 89 -6.27 6.52 6.97
C GLU A 89 -5.60 7.74 6.34
N LEU A 90 -4.71 7.52 5.36
CA LEU A 90 -4.02 8.62 4.69
C LEU A 90 -4.98 9.55 3.95
N ALA A 91 -5.97 8.98 3.26
CA ALA A 91 -6.96 9.76 2.53
C ALA A 91 -7.80 10.64 3.48
N SER A 92 -8.08 10.15 4.68
CA SER A 92 -8.86 10.89 5.68
C SER A 92 -8.10 12.06 6.28
N GLN A 93 -6.79 12.12 6.09
CA GLN A 93 -5.93 13.19 6.59
C GLN A 93 -5.72 14.32 5.58
N GLU A 94 -6.21 14.15 4.38
CA GLU A 94 -6.07 15.14 3.30
C GLU A 94 -7.08 16.28 3.39
#